data_c9dd45601a940472cce2a0fdedd7c155
#
_entry.id   c9dd45601a940472cce2a0fdedd7c155
#
_cell.length_a   1.000
_cell.length_b   1.000
_cell.length_c   1.000
_cell.angle_alpha   90.00
_cell.angle_beta   90.00
_cell.angle_gamma   90.00
#
_symmetry.space_group_name_H-M   'P 1'
#
loop_
_entity.id
_entity.type
_entity.pdbx_description
1 polymer ?
#
loop_
_entity_poly.entity_id
_entity_poly.type
_entity_poly.pdbx_seq_one_letter_code
_entity_poly.pdbx_strand_id
1 'polypeptide(L)'
;AIVIEPAPLASIEVETPVLQHTNGGAAARPFHTHLNAFDESSLLRIALELHLKRALVGGIDKVYEIGKTFRNEGVDNTHNPEFMMLEAYEAYGSYDTMATLVRELVVDAARAVGKTVVPGRDGSSIDLEAPWRRATIHELVGEATGTTVDVDTDEATLRQLISALERNRVV
;
A
#
# COMPACT_ATOMS: atom_id res chain seq x y z
N ALA A 1 9.16 11.86 14.87
CA ALA A 1 9.69 11.08 13.73
C ALA A 1 10.19 9.76 14.28
N ILE A 2 9.62 8.65 13.83
CA ILE A 2 10.14 7.32 14.14
C ILE A 2 11.28 7.11 13.15
N VAL A 3 12.51 7.06 13.62
CA VAL A 3 13.66 6.63 12.83
C VAL A 3 13.66 5.11 12.90
N ILE A 4 13.13 4.47 11.88
CA ILE A 4 13.30 3.03 11.67
C ILE A 4 14.69 2.90 11.05
N GLU A 5 15.68 2.45 11.83
CA GLU A 5 16.95 2.05 11.23
C GLU A 5 16.67 0.81 10.36
N PRO A 6 16.89 0.88 9.05
CA PRO A 6 16.53 -0.22 8.14
C PRO A 6 17.57 -1.33 8.18
N ALA A 7 17.86 -1.89 9.36
CA ALA A 7 18.80 -2.99 9.50
C ALA A 7 18.42 -4.29 8.77
N PRO A 8 17.13 -4.66 8.56
CA PRO A 8 16.80 -5.86 7.80
C PRO A 8 16.85 -5.68 6.29
N LEU A 9 16.80 -4.45 5.77
CA LEU A 9 16.50 -4.24 4.35
C LEU A 9 17.72 -4.24 3.44
N ALA A 10 18.90 -3.86 3.93
CA ALA A 10 20.06 -3.53 3.07
C ALA A 10 19.65 -2.67 1.84
N SER A 11 18.57 -1.88 2.00
CA SER A 11 17.94 -1.07 0.97
C SER A 11 18.48 0.34 1.01
N ILE A 12 18.61 0.97 -0.16
CA ILE A 12 19.04 2.36 -0.27
C ILE A 12 17.81 3.25 -0.15
N GLU A 13 17.84 4.20 0.79
CA GLU A 13 16.86 5.28 0.85
C GLU A 13 17.17 6.33 -0.21
N VAL A 14 16.16 6.77 -0.93
CA VAL A 14 16.27 7.81 -1.94
C VAL A 14 15.19 8.87 -1.74
N GLU A 15 15.43 10.06 -2.27
CA GLU A 15 14.44 11.12 -2.41
C GLU A 15 14.30 11.45 -3.89
N THR A 16 13.09 11.29 -4.43
CA THR A 16 12.81 11.49 -5.85
C THR A 16 11.96 12.74 -6.09
N PRO A 17 11.98 13.33 -7.32
CA PRO A 17 11.25 14.55 -7.59
C PRO A 17 9.75 14.48 -7.36
N VAL A 18 9.21 15.49 -6.70
CA VAL A 18 7.76 15.70 -6.51
C VAL A 18 7.11 16.19 -7.80
N LEU A 19 7.77 17.10 -8.53
CA LEU A 19 7.29 17.59 -9.82
C LEU A 19 7.61 16.57 -10.91
N GLN A 20 6.61 16.21 -11.68
CA GLN A 20 6.70 15.20 -12.75
C GLN A 20 6.04 15.70 -14.04
N HIS A 21 6.52 15.20 -15.18
CA HIS A 21 5.91 15.43 -16.49
C HIS A 21 4.96 14.29 -16.90
N THR A 22 5.08 13.13 -16.25
CA THR A 22 4.31 11.93 -16.57
C THR A 22 3.55 11.45 -15.35
N ASN A 23 2.24 11.25 -15.50
CA ASN A 23 1.41 10.62 -14.49
C ASN A 23 1.57 9.09 -14.55
N GLY A 24 1.68 8.45 -13.39
CA GLY A 24 1.78 6.99 -13.32
C GLY A 24 2.06 6.45 -11.92
N GLY A 25 2.06 5.12 -11.80
CA GLY A 25 2.28 4.42 -10.53
C GLY A 25 1.02 4.21 -9.69
N ALA A 26 -0.11 4.82 -10.06
CA ALA A 26 -1.40 4.63 -9.41
C ALA A 26 -2.55 5.03 -10.36
N ALA A 27 -3.76 4.59 -10.05
CA ALA A 27 -4.98 5.05 -10.71
C ALA A 27 -5.59 6.20 -9.89
N ALA A 28 -4.95 7.39 -9.95
CA ALA A 28 -5.38 8.56 -9.22
C ALA A 28 -5.31 9.82 -10.09
N ARG A 29 -6.08 10.85 -9.70
CA ARG A 29 -6.09 12.14 -10.40
C ARG A 29 -4.97 13.02 -9.84
N PRO A 30 -4.04 13.54 -10.68
CA PRO A 30 -2.97 14.41 -10.23
C PRO A 30 -3.44 15.85 -9.99
N PHE A 31 -2.67 16.60 -9.20
CA PHE A 31 -2.69 18.07 -9.24
C PHE A 31 -1.83 18.54 -10.40
N HIS A 32 -2.33 19.51 -11.17
CA HIS A 32 -1.61 20.16 -12.23
C HIS A 32 -0.97 21.46 -11.74
N THR A 33 0.21 21.75 -12.24
CA THR A 33 0.94 23.00 -11.99
C THR A 33 1.66 23.45 -13.25
N HIS A 34 2.32 24.61 -13.20
CA HIS A 34 3.03 25.19 -14.33
C HIS A 34 4.44 25.60 -13.91
N LEU A 35 5.42 25.25 -14.70
CA LEU A 35 6.83 25.63 -14.51
C LEU A 35 7.15 26.86 -15.36
N ASN A 36 7.03 28.05 -14.77
CA ASN A 36 7.15 29.33 -15.46
C ASN A 36 8.45 29.50 -16.23
N ALA A 37 9.58 28.99 -15.69
CA ALA A 37 10.90 29.14 -16.30
C ALA A 37 11.02 28.47 -17.68
N PHE A 38 10.23 27.45 -17.96
CA PHE A 38 10.23 26.66 -19.19
C PHE A 38 8.92 26.73 -19.96
N ASP A 39 7.94 27.48 -19.43
CA ASP A 39 6.56 27.55 -19.97
C ASP A 39 5.94 26.14 -20.16
N GLU A 40 6.09 25.28 -19.17
CA GLU A 40 5.79 23.87 -19.26
C GLU A 40 4.79 23.43 -18.17
N SER A 41 3.82 22.60 -18.56
CA SER A 41 2.91 21.97 -17.61
C SER A 41 3.58 20.84 -16.86
N SER A 42 3.39 20.81 -15.53
CA SER A 42 3.90 19.78 -14.65
C SER A 42 2.78 19.23 -13.76
N LEU A 43 3.07 18.11 -13.12
CA LEU A 43 2.16 17.40 -12.21
C LEU A 43 2.82 17.25 -10.85
N LEU A 44 2.02 17.24 -9.76
CA LEU A 44 2.49 16.70 -8.50
C LEU A 44 2.33 15.18 -8.53
N ARG A 45 3.35 14.44 -8.08
CA ARG A 45 3.37 12.97 -8.10
C ARG A 45 2.22 12.36 -7.31
N ILE A 46 1.60 11.32 -7.85
CA ILE A 46 0.54 10.53 -7.22
C ILE A 46 1.06 9.25 -6.53
N ALA A 47 2.30 8.86 -6.83
CA ALA A 47 3.01 7.69 -6.32
C ALA A 47 4.51 7.90 -6.45
N LEU A 48 5.31 7.06 -5.79
CA LEU A 48 6.78 7.05 -5.84
C LEU A 48 7.31 6.07 -6.92
N GLU A 49 6.46 5.18 -7.40
CA GLU A 49 6.76 4.00 -8.21
C GLU A 49 7.69 4.26 -9.40
N LEU A 50 7.40 5.27 -10.23
CA LEU A 50 8.10 5.44 -11.50
C LEU A 50 9.61 5.68 -11.33
N HIS A 51 9.99 6.48 -10.35
CA HIS A 51 11.40 6.77 -10.07
C HIS A 51 12.09 5.61 -9.37
N LEU A 52 11.42 4.92 -8.45
CA LEU A 52 11.98 3.77 -7.76
C LEU A 52 12.22 2.61 -8.73
N LYS A 53 11.32 2.36 -9.68
CA LYS A 53 11.55 1.39 -10.76
C LYS A 53 12.72 1.78 -11.67
N ARG A 54 12.90 3.08 -11.98
CA ARG A 54 14.07 3.57 -12.71
C ARG A 54 15.36 3.33 -11.94
N ALA A 55 15.35 3.47 -10.62
CA ALA A 55 16.50 3.17 -9.77
C ALA A 55 16.89 1.69 -9.85
N LEU A 56 15.92 0.76 -9.87
CA LEU A 56 16.18 -0.67 -10.10
C LEU A 56 16.80 -0.91 -11.49
N VAL A 57 16.25 -0.30 -12.54
CA VAL A 57 16.82 -0.39 -13.89
C VAL A 57 18.24 0.18 -13.94
N GLY A 58 18.52 1.19 -13.13
CA GLY A 58 19.86 1.79 -12.96
C GLY A 58 20.85 0.92 -12.17
N GLY A 59 20.44 -0.25 -11.66
CA GLY A 59 21.32 -1.20 -10.98
C GLY A 59 21.28 -1.13 -9.45
N ILE A 60 20.29 -0.47 -8.84
CA ILE A 60 20.07 -0.52 -7.40
C ILE A 60 19.19 -1.74 -7.11
N ASP A 61 19.71 -2.73 -6.39
CA ASP A 61 18.99 -3.98 -6.13
C ASP A 61 17.79 -3.81 -5.20
N LYS A 62 17.90 -2.93 -4.20
CA LYS A 62 16.83 -2.64 -3.23
C LYS A 62 16.78 -1.15 -2.93
N VAL A 63 15.60 -0.57 -3.07
CA VAL A 63 15.39 0.87 -2.89
C VAL A 63 14.08 1.14 -2.17
N TYR A 64 14.05 2.17 -1.34
CA TYR A 64 12.80 2.67 -0.76
C TYR A 64 12.80 4.19 -0.67
N GLU A 65 11.63 4.76 -0.57
CA GLU A 65 11.39 6.17 -0.30
C GLU A 65 10.22 6.33 0.66
N ILE A 66 10.36 7.25 1.61
CA ILE A 66 9.25 7.75 2.42
C ILE A 66 9.02 9.19 2.00
N GLY A 67 7.96 9.43 1.25
CA GLY A 67 7.73 10.73 0.64
C GLY A 67 6.28 11.15 0.56
N LYS A 68 6.04 12.43 0.34
CA LYS A 68 4.70 12.97 0.10
C LYS A 68 4.22 12.61 -1.30
N THR A 69 2.95 12.22 -1.37
CA THR A 69 2.20 11.99 -2.60
C THR A 69 0.91 12.81 -2.58
N PHE A 70 0.36 13.08 -3.77
CA PHE A 70 -0.71 14.04 -3.97
C PHE A 70 -1.78 13.43 -4.87
N ARG A 71 -3.03 13.36 -4.40
CA ARG A 71 -4.17 12.85 -5.17
C ARG A 71 -5.32 13.83 -5.11
N ASN A 72 -5.70 14.39 -6.25
CA ASN A 72 -6.78 15.39 -6.38
C ASN A 72 -8.13 14.71 -6.54
N GLU A 73 -8.58 14.06 -5.49
CA GLU A 73 -9.83 13.29 -5.41
C GLU A 73 -10.68 13.76 -4.22
N GLY A 74 -11.73 13.01 -3.89
CA GLY A 74 -12.58 13.31 -2.75
C GLY A 74 -11.83 13.25 -1.42
N VAL A 75 -12.25 14.06 -0.45
CA VAL A 75 -11.69 14.11 0.90
C VAL A 75 -12.69 13.54 1.88
N ASP A 76 -12.24 12.60 2.72
CA ASP A 76 -13.03 12.02 3.81
C ASP A 76 -12.12 11.71 5.01
N ASN A 77 -12.63 10.98 6.00
CA ASN A 77 -11.88 10.64 7.22
C ASN A 77 -10.64 9.76 6.99
N THR A 78 -10.50 9.16 5.81
CA THR A 78 -9.43 8.21 5.43
C THR A 78 -8.63 8.67 4.23
N HIS A 79 -9.08 9.70 3.52
CA HIS A 79 -8.46 10.19 2.29
C HIS A 79 -8.12 11.67 2.39
N ASN A 80 -6.83 11.97 2.43
CA ASN A 80 -6.30 13.33 2.31
C ASN A 80 -5.69 13.55 0.91
N PRO A 81 -5.77 14.77 0.35
CA PRO A 81 -5.17 15.06 -0.96
C PRO A 81 -3.64 15.04 -0.95
N GLU A 82 -3.03 15.23 0.22
CA GLU A 82 -1.59 15.14 0.48
C GLU A 82 -1.37 14.17 1.63
N PHE A 83 -0.53 13.16 1.45
CA PHE A 83 -0.21 12.17 2.49
C PHE A 83 1.19 11.59 2.30
N MET A 84 1.72 11.00 3.38
CA MET A 84 2.99 10.29 3.35
C MET A 84 2.77 8.85 2.85
N MET A 85 3.65 8.40 1.96
CA MET A 85 3.68 7.04 1.46
C MET A 85 5.09 6.47 1.63
N LEU A 86 5.18 5.20 2.02
CA LEU A 86 6.39 4.40 1.94
C LEU A 86 6.21 3.44 0.77
N GLU A 87 7.13 3.46 -0.18
CA GLU A 87 7.23 2.45 -1.23
C GLU A 87 8.63 1.83 -1.21
N ALA A 88 8.70 0.51 -1.35
CA ALA A 88 9.94 -0.25 -1.40
C ALA A 88 9.93 -1.21 -2.59
N TYR A 89 11.07 -1.32 -3.26
CA TYR A 89 11.24 -2.13 -4.45
C TYR A 89 12.49 -2.98 -4.34
N GLU A 90 12.39 -4.24 -4.75
CA GLU A 90 13.49 -5.20 -4.78
C GLU A 90 13.57 -5.87 -6.14
N ALA A 91 14.77 -5.83 -6.75
CA ALA A 91 15.05 -6.55 -7.98
C ALA A 91 14.97 -8.06 -7.74
N TYR A 92 14.32 -8.78 -8.67
CA TYR A 92 14.12 -10.23 -8.59
C TYR A 92 13.34 -10.72 -7.37
N GLY A 93 12.74 -9.80 -6.58
CA GLY A 93 11.87 -10.13 -5.47
C GLY A 93 10.53 -10.72 -5.92
N SER A 94 9.83 -11.38 -5.00
CA SER A 94 8.49 -11.94 -5.21
C SER A 94 7.49 -11.33 -4.23
N TYR A 95 6.19 -11.62 -4.41
CA TYR A 95 5.19 -11.26 -3.40
C TYR A 95 5.45 -11.91 -2.03
N ASP A 96 6.15 -13.04 -1.98
CA ASP A 96 6.53 -13.69 -0.73
C ASP A 96 7.60 -12.90 0.03
N THR A 97 8.61 -12.38 -0.70
CA THR A 97 9.63 -11.52 -0.09
C THR A 97 9.02 -10.22 0.40
N MET A 98 8.08 -9.63 -0.36
CA MET A 98 7.36 -8.44 0.06
C MET A 98 6.42 -8.68 1.26
N ALA A 99 5.76 -9.83 1.33
CA ALA A 99 4.95 -10.20 2.49
C ALA A 99 5.79 -10.32 3.77
N THR A 100 6.98 -10.90 3.66
CA THR A 100 7.96 -10.98 4.76
C THR A 100 8.40 -9.58 5.18
N LEU A 101 8.80 -8.74 4.22
CA LEU A 101 9.21 -7.37 4.45
C LEU A 101 8.14 -6.56 5.19
N VAL A 102 6.89 -6.60 4.71
CA VAL A 102 5.78 -5.86 5.34
C VAL A 102 5.56 -6.32 6.77
N ARG A 103 5.61 -7.65 7.03
CA ARG A 103 5.48 -8.18 8.38
C ARG A 103 6.59 -7.68 9.28
N GLU A 104 7.84 -7.75 8.85
CA GLU A 104 9.00 -7.30 9.63
C GLU A 104 8.91 -5.81 9.94
N LEU A 105 8.58 -4.96 8.96
CA LEU A 105 8.39 -3.52 9.18
C LEU A 105 7.33 -3.22 10.24
N VAL A 106 6.19 -3.91 10.19
CA VAL A 106 5.11 -3.68 11.16
C VAL A 106 5.53 -4.15 12.55
N VAL A 107 6.17 -5.33 12.67
CA VAL A 107 6.61 -5.88 13.95
C VAL A 107 7.70 -5.00 14.56
N ASP A 108 8.68 -4.56 13.79
CA ASP A 108 9.77 -3.72 14.29
C ASP A 108 9.27 -2.32 14.69
N ALA A 109 8.34 -1.74 13.92
CA ALA A 109 7.69 -0.50 14.33
C ALA A 109 6.89 -0.66 15.63
N ALA A 110 6.18 -1.79 15.79
CA ALA A 110 5.44 -2.09 17.01
C ALA A 110 6.36 -2.26 18.23
N ARG A 111 7.49 -2.94 18.05
CA ARG A 111 8.55 -3.09 19.08
C ARG A 111 9.15 -1.75 19.46
N ALA A 112 9.46 -0.91 18.47
CA ALA A 112 10.05 0.40 18.71
C ALA A 112 9.16 1.32 19.56
N VAL A 113 7.83 1.18 19.47
CA VAL A 113 6.87 1.92 20.30
C VAL A 113 6.39 1.14 21.53
N GLY A 114 6.89 -0.08 21.76
CA GLY A 114 6.52 -0.93 22.90
C GLY A 114 5.06 -1.42 22.89
N LYS A 115 4.47 -1.61 21.69
CA LYS A 115 3.06 -2.02 21.51
C LYS A 115 2.95 -3.13 20.48
N THR A 116 3.37 -4.33 20.86
CA THR A 116 3.28 -5.52 20.00
C THR A 116 1.91 -6.20 20.02
N VAL A 117 1.06 -5.85 20.99
CA VAL A 117 -0.35 -6.27 21.04
C VAL A 117 -1.25 -5.05 20.87
N VAL A 118 -2.17 -5.11 19.92
CA VAL A 118 -3.07 -4.00 19.57
C VAL A 118 -4.54 -4.47 19.62
N PRO A 119 -5.49 -3.55 19.90
CA PRO A 119 -6.91 -3.90 19.88
C PRO A 119 -7.40 -4.13 18.44
N GLY A 120 -8.12 -5.21 18.22
CA GLY A 120 -8.91 -5.45 17.02
C GLY A 120 -10.18 -4.58 17.00
N ARG A 121 -10.78 -4.40 15.82
CA ARG A 121 -12.03 -3.65 15.67
C ARG A 121 -13.23 -4.27 16.38
N ASP A 122 -13.20 -5.57 16.57
CA ASP A 122 -14.20 -6.39 17.29
C ASP A 122 -13.95 -6.48 18.81
N GLY A 123 -12.95 -5.75 19.32
CA GLY A 123 -12.54 -5.80 20.72
C GLY A 123 -11.60 -6.96 21.06
N SER A 124 -11.19 -7.77 20.10
CA SER A 124 -10.16 -8.79 20.26
C SER A 124 -8.78 -8.16 20.51
N SER A 125 -7.82 -8.98 20.91
CA SER A 125 -6.40 -8.59 20.96
C SER A 125 -5.67 -9.24 19.81
N ILE A 126 -4.91 -8.44 19.05
CA ILE A 126 -4.09 -8.89 17.94
C ILE A 126 -2.63 -8.83 18.38
N ASP A 127 -1.98 -9.99 18.49
CA ASP A 127 -0.54 -10.10 18.70
C ASP A 127 0.18 -10.00 17.35
N LEU A 128 0.90 -8.90 17.13
CA LEU A 128 1.61 -8.63 15.88
C LEU A 128 2.85 -9.53 15.69
N GLU A 129 3.39 -10.11 16.77
CA GLU A 129 4.54 -11.01 16.72
C GLU A 129 4.13 -12.47 16.40
N ALA A 130 2.88 -12.83 16.63
CA ALA A 130 2.34 -14.14 16.26
C ALA A 130 2.48 -14.40 14.74
N PRO A 131 2.48 -15.66 14.30
CA PRO A 131 2.48 -15.98 12.87
C PRO A 131 1.29 -15.36 12.14
N TRP A 132 1.56 -14.58 11.09
CA TRP A 132 0.50 -13.98 10.28
C TRP A 132 -0.09 -15.04 9.35
N ARG A 133 -1.42 -15.13 9.38
CA ARG A 133 -2.16 -16.00 8.49
C ARG A 133 -1.98 -15.54 7.03
N ARG A 134 -1.77 -16.52 6.16
CA ARG A 134 -1.81 -16.33 4.70
C ARG A 134 -3.05 -17.02 4.16
N ALA A 135 -3.81 -16.31 3.37
CA ALA A 135 -5.01 -16.84 2.72
C ALA A 135 -5.23 -16.15 1.38
N THR A 136 -5.80 -16.85 0.43
CA THR A 136 -6.25 -16.26 -0.83
C THR A 136 -7.52 -15.42 -0.61
N ILE A 137 -7.80 -14.51 -1.54
CA ILE A 137 -9.07 -13.75 -1.53
C ILE A 137 -10.26 -14.71 -1.59
N HIS A 138 -10.18 -15.79 -2.38
CA HIS A 138 -11.24 -16.79 -2.52
C HIS A 138 -11.52 -17.48 -1.17
N GLU A 139 -10.48 -17.90 -0.45
CA GLU A 139 -10.63 -18.47 0.90
C GLU A 139 -11.29 -17.49 1.87
N LEU A 140 -10.84 -16.22 1.89
CA LEU A 140 -11.39 -15.21 2.77
C LEU A 140 -12.85 -14.87 2.45
N VAL A 141 -13.21 -14.79 1.16
CA VAL A 141 -14.60 -14.58 0.72
C VAL A 141 -15.44 -15.79 1.08
N GLY A 142 -14.93 -17.01 0.85
CA GLY A 142 -15.62 -18.25 1.19
C GLY A 142 -15.94 -18.33 2.68
N GLU A 143 -14.99 -18.01 3.55
CA GLU A 143 -15.19 -17.96 5.00
C GLU A 143 -16.22 -16.90 5.42
N ALA A 144 -16.15 -15.71 4.83
CA ALA A 144 -17.05 -14.61 5.16
C ALA A 144 -18.50 -14.84 4.70
N THR A 145 -18.68 -15.58 3.60
CA THR A 145 -19.99 -15.81 2.98
C THR A 145 -20.58 -17.19 3.23
N GLY A 146 -19.76 -18.15 3.70
CA GLY A 146 -20.13 -19.56 3.78
C GLY A 146 -20.28 -20.25 2.41
N THR A 147 -19.82 -19.61 1.32
CA THR A 147 -19.96 -20.10 -0.05
C THR A 147 -18.60 -20.24 -0.68
N THR A 148 -18.31 -21.38 -1.29
CA THR A 148 -17.05 -21.56 -2.05
C THR A 148 -17.06 -20.64 -3.27
N VAL A 149 -16.02 -19.84 -3.40
CA VAL A 149 -15.80 -18.90 -4.51
C VAL A 149 -14.45 -19.20 -5.14
N ASP A 150 -14.40 -19.21 -6.45
CA ASP A 150 -13.17 -19.41 -7.24
C ASP A 150 -13.19 -18.53 -8.51
N VAL A 151 -12.20 -18.71 -9.38
CA VAL A 151 -12.05 -17.94 -10.61
C VAL A 151 -13.14 -18.24 -11.65
N ASP A 152 -13.82 -19.38 -11.53
CA ASP A 152 -14.88 -19.84 -12.44
C ASP A 152 -16.28 -19.52 -11.91
N THR A 153 -16.38 -18.93 -10.72
CA THR A 153 -17.65 -18.54 -10.12
C THR A 153 -18.35 -17.48 -10.98
N ASP A 154 -19.56 -17.77 -11.41
CA ASP A 154 -20.34 -16.92 -12.31
C ASP A 154 -20.72 -15.56 -11.66
N GLU A 155 -20.92 -14.56 -12.52
CA GLU A 155 -21.23 -13.19 -12.11
C GLU A 155 -22.53 -13.10 -11.31
N ALA A 156 -23.55 -13.91 -11.64
CA ALA A 156 -24.84 -13.86 -10.96
C ALA A 156 -24.71 -14.31 -9.51
N THR A 157 -23.96 -15.38 -9.26
CA THR A 157 -23.62 -15.86 -7.94
C THR A 157 -22.85 -14.80 -7.14
N LEU A 158 -21.82 -14.18 -7.73
CA LEU A 158 -21.05 -13.11 -7.07
C LEU A 158 -21.93 -11.91 -6.70
N ARG A 159 -22.83 -11.46 -7.59
CA ARG A 159 -23.77 -10.37 -7.32
C ARG A 159 -24.75 -10.71 -6.19
N GLN A 160 -25.21 -11.95 -6.10
CA GLN A 160 -26.07 -12.41 -5.00
C GLN A 160 -25.34 -12.36 -3.67
N LEU A 161 -24.07 -12.82 -3.61
CA LEU A 161 -23.24 -12.76 -2.42
C LEU A 161 -23.00 -11.32 -1.95
N ILE A 162 -22.67 -10.40 -2.85
CA ILE A 162 -22.52 -8.97 -2.56
C ILE A 162 -23.80 -8.42 -1.92
N SER A 163 -24.94 -8.64 -2.59
CA SER A 163 -26.23 -8.16 -2.08
C SER A 163 -26.63 -8.76 -0.72
N ALA A 164 -26.20 -9.99 -0.42
CA ALA A 164 -26.41 -10.60 0.88
C ALA A 164 -25.52 -9.95 1.97
N LEU A 165 -24.26 -9.67 1.65
CA LEU A 165 -23.33 -8.99 2.58
C LEU A 165 -23.76 -7.55 2.87
N GLU A 166 -24.24 -6.81 1.87
CA GLU A 166 -24.75 -5.44 2.04
C GLU A 166 -25.98 -5.41 2.98
N ARG A 167 -26.91 -6.35 2.83
CA ARG A 167 -28.06 -6.48 3.76
C ARG A 167 -27.65 -6.75 5.20
N ASN A 168 -26.59 -7.49 5.43
CA ASN A 168 -26.09 -7.82 6.77
C ASN A 168 -25.24 -6.69 7.40
N ARG A 169 -24.87 -5.66 6.63
CA ARG A 169 -24.14 -4.47 7.14
C ARG A 169 -25.04 -3.40 7.73
N VAL A 170 -26.35 -3.52 7.59
CA VAL A 170 -27.36 -2.53 8.06
C VAL A 170 -27.94 -2.95 9.44
N VAL A 171 -27.07 -3.45 10.34
CA VAL A 171 -27.43 -3.62 11.76
C VAL A 171 -26.37 -2.98 12.63
#